data_1b292148fed9052be109f8c60cbd20d9
#
_entry.id   1b292148fed9052be109f8c60cbd20d9
#
_cell.length_a   1.000
_cell.length_b   1.000
_cell.length_c   1.000
_cell.angle_alpha   90.00
_cell.angle_beta   90.00
_cell.angle_gamma   90.00
#
_symmetry.space_group_name_H-M   'P 1'
#
loop_
_entity.id
_entity.type
_entity.pdbx_description
1 polymer ?
#
loop_
_entity_poly.entity_id
_entity_poly.type
_entity_poly.pdbx_seq_one_letter_code
_entity_poly.pdbx_strand_id
1 'polypeptide(L)'
;MVLATTGLAAINVHGQTVHSFFHLKPGNLLDKSNLKRLPRKTVDAVDTIIIDEASMLRADLLDAIDYILQISTHTEEPFGGKKIVLFGDLFQLPPVEESSTGGLFDYFRQIYKSPYFFEAQVLRRLPTEVFELRRIFRQKADPDYANLLNLIREGNVTQPQLDSLLNARKTFELPENFENSIILAPTNRDAAWRNVHYLSLLPGKEFAYEATADDSFGKATPADKTLHLKKGAKIMMLVNDDNWVNGDIGTVYDLGPDFIQVELKGCVYQVEPHVWEDVRYEFNALTQKLQPKVKGFFKQYPLKLAWAITIHKSQGLTFDSIYLDIGRGAFAPGQTYVALSRCRTLAGVHLKKDIAVKDVLCDSRVKQFFDYMRGNKVLR
;
A
#
# COMPACT_ATOMS: atom_id res chain seq x y z
N MET A 1 6.82 3.69 -18.57
CA MET A 1 5.66 2.96 -18.02
C MET A 1 5.73 2.99 -16.51
N VAL A 2 4.64 3.37 -15.82
CA VAL A 2 4.59 3.37 -14.35
C VAL A 2 3.73 2.20 -13.89
N LEU A 3 4.25 1.41 -12.98
CA LEU A 3 3.60 0.23 -12.40
C LEU A 3 3.67 0.30 -10.87
N ALA A 4 2.83 -0.47 -10.19
CA ALA A 4 2.89 -0.63 -8.74
C ALA A 4 2.67 -2.08 -8.32
N THR A 5 3.08 -2.41 -7.10
CA THR A 5 2.92 -3.77 -6.56
C THR A 5 1.50 -4.06 -6.09
N THR A 6 0.71 -3.04 -5.75
CA THR A 6 -0.67 -3.18 -5.28
C THR A 6 -1.65 -2.37 -6.13
N GLY A 7 -2.93 -2.78 -6.14
CA GLY A 7 -3.97 -2.06 -6.89
C GLY A 7 -4.16 -0.61 -6.43
N LEU A 8 -4.15 -0.37 -5.11
CA LEU A 8 -4.29 0.98 -4.56
C LEU A 8 -3.11 1.88 -4.95
N ALA A 9 -1.88 1.38 -4.86
CA ALA A 9 -0.70 2.13 -5.30
C ALA A 9 -0.74 2.41 -6.81
N ALA A 10 -1.20 1.45 -7.62
CA ALA A 10 -1.36 1.64 -9.06
C ALA A 10 -2.35 2.77 -9.41
N ILE A 11 -3.47 2.86 -8.69
CA ILE A 11 -4.44 3.96 -8.85
C ILE A 11 -3.78 5.30 -8.51
N ASN A 12 -3.04 5.37 -7.39
CA ASN A 12 -2.41 6.61 -6.93
C ASN A 12 -1.36 7.16 -7.92
N VAL A 13 -0.67 6.28 -8.65
CA VAL A 13 0.34 6.67 -9.65
C VAL A 13 -0.23 6.75 -11.08
N HIS A 14 -1.55 6.64 -11.24
CA HIS A 14 -2.23 6.57 -12.55
C HIS A 14 -1.60 5.52 -13.47
N GLY A 15 -1.18 4.40 -12.87
CA GLY A 15 -0.48 3.31 -13.53
C GLY A 15 -1.28 2.01 -13.51
N GLN A 16 -0.56 0.92 -13.70
CA GLN A 16 -1.08 -0.44 -13.70
C GLN A 16 -0.37 -1.28 -12.63
N THR A 17 -1.00 -2.36 -12.14
CA THR A 17 -0.25 -3.30 -11.31
C THR A 17 0.76 -4.07 -12.15
N VAL A 18 1.89 -4.43 -11.55
CA VAL A 18 2.92 -5.30 -12.17
C VAL A 18 2.27 -6.57 -12.73
N HIS A 19 1.43 -7.24 -11.95
CA HIS A 19 0.75 -8.47 -12.37
C HIS A 19 -0.14 -8.27 -13.60
N SER A 20 -0.87 -7.14 -13.66
CA SER A 20 -1.73 -6.84 -14.78
C SER A 20 -0.95 -6.55 -16.06
N PHE A 21 0.11 -5.73 -15.97
CA PHE A 21 0.92 -5.36 -17.14
C PHE A 21 1.66 -6.56 -17.76
N PHE A 22 2.26 -7.40 -16.91
CA PHE A 22 3.00 -8.59 -17.35
C PHE A 22 2.10 -9.82 -17.54
N HIS A 23 0.77 -9.70 -17.40
CA HIS A 23 -0.21 -10.79 -17.48
C HIS A 23 0.11 -11.97 -16.54
N LEU A 24 0.67 -11.66 -15.38
CA LEU A 24 1.04 -12.64 -14.37
C LEU A 24 -0.19 -13.07 -13.56
N LYS A 25 -0.33 -14.36 -13.34
CA LYS A 25 -1.32 -14.91 -12.42
C LYS A 25 -0.70 -15.05 -11.03
N PRO A 26 -1.46 -14.81 -9.96
CA PRO A 26 -1.01 -15.21 -8.62
C PRO A 26 -0.66 -16.70 -8.60
N GLY A 27 0.46 -17.06 -7.97
CA GLY A 27 0.90 -18.43 -7.85
C GLY A 27 2.37 -18.63 -8.17
N ASN A 28 2.72 -19.79 -8.71
CA ASN A 28 4.11 -20.16 -8.97
C ASN A 28 4.74 -19.38 -10.12
N LEU A 29 5.48 -18.32 -9.81
CA LEU A 29 6.25 -17.54 -10.77
C LEU A 29 7.61 -18.18 -11.11
N LEU A 30 8.03 -19.19 -10.36
CA LEU A 30 9.28 -19.93 -10.58
C LEU A 30 9.19 -20.87 -11.78
N ASP A 31 7.99 -21.26 -12.16
CA ASP A 31 7.77 -22.06 -13.36
C ASP A 31 7.66 -21.14 -14.59
N LYS A 32 8.78 -21.03 -15.29
CA LYS A 32 8.91 -20.21 -16.50
C LYS A 32 7.97 -20.63 -17.64
N SER A 33 7.46 -21.86 -17.63
CA SER A 33 6.50 -22.34 -18.65
C SER A 33 5.16 -21.58 -18.59
N ASN A 34 4.82 -21.03 -17.44
CA ASN A 34 3.63 -20.22 -17.21
C ASN A 34 3.81 -18.76 -17.63
N LEU A 35 5.05 -18.31 -17.88
CA LEU A 35 5.36 -16.93 -18.21
C LEU A 35 5.26 -16.73 -19.73
N LYS A 36 4.47 -15.72 -20.12
CA LYS A 36 4.20 -15.43 -21.54
C LYS A 36 4.87 -14.12 -21.95
N ARG A 37 5.43 -14.11 -23.16
CA ARG A 37 5.96 -12.88 -23.75
C ARG A 37 4.87 -11.83 -23.95
N LEU A 38 5.24 -10.59 -23.78
CA LEU A 38 4.43 -9.44 -24.17
C LEU A 38 4.50 -9.26 -25.70
N PRO A 39 3.48 -8.63 -26.31
CA PRO A 39 3.57 -8.26 -27.73
C PRO A 39 4.81 -7.37 -27.96
N ARG A 40 5.58 -7.67 -28.99
CA ARG A 40 6.83 -6.97 -29.31
C ARG A 40 6.63 -5.46 -29.37
N LYS A 41 5.58 -5.00 -30.04
CA LYS A 41 5.24 -3.57 -30.16
C LYS A 41 4.99 -2.90 -28.82
N THR A 42 4.42 -3.63 -27.85
CA THR A 42 4.21 -3.11 -26.48
C THR A 42 5.55 -2.88 -25.79
N VAL A 43 6.48 -3.82 -25.91
CA VAL A 43 7.80 -3.73 -25.28
C VAL A 43 8.66 -2.66 -25.95
N ASP A 44 8.62 -2.57 -27.28
CA ASP A 44 9.39 -1.56 -28.03
C ASP A 44 8.94 -0.13 -27.73
N ALA A 45 7.67 0.06 -27.33
CA ALA A 45 7.14 1.36 -26.93
C ALA A 45 7.49 1.78 -25.48
N VAL A 46 8.24 0.94 -24.75
CA VAL A 46 8.64 1.19 -23.35
C VAL A 46 10.16 1.20 -23.26
N ASP A 47 10.74 2.33 -22.87
CA ASP A 47 12.18 2.46 -22.59
C ASP A 47 12.48 2.24 -21.10
N THR A 48 11.62 2.76 -20.24
CA THR A 48 11.80 2.73 -18.79
C THR A 48 10.54 2.21 -18.11
N ILE A 49 10.72 1.29 -17.16
CA ILE A 49 9.66 0.79 -16.27
C ILE A 49 9.97 1.28 -14.86
N ILE A 50 9.01 2.00 -14.29
CA ILE A 50 9.06 2.49 -12.91
C ILE A 50 8.12 1.61 -12.10
N ILE A 51 8.59 1.05 -10.99
CA ILE A 51 7.77 0.24 -10.07
C ILE A 51 7.72 0.92 -8.72
N ASP A 52 6.53 1.35 -8.32
CA ASP A 52 6.27 1.96 -7.01
C ASP A 52 5.93 0.91 -5.95
N GLU A 53 6.08 1.28 -4.66
CA GLU A 53 5.93 0.39 -3.49
C GLU A 53 6.80 -0.88 -3.60
N ALA A 54 8.06 -0.72 -4.01
CA ALA A 54 8.97 -1.83 -4.24
C ALA A 54 9.30 -2.64 -2.96
N SER A 55 8.98 -2.15 -1.76
CA SER A 55 9.10 -2.93 -0.51
C SER A 55 8.30 -4.23 -0.56
N MET A 56 7.20 -4.25 -1.31
CA MET A 56 6.32 -5.41 -1.47
C MET A 56 6.63 -6.24 -2.72
N LEU A 57 7.66 -5.86 -3.50
CA LEU A 57 8.07 -6.59 -4.70
C LEU A 57 8.88 -7.84 -4.30
N ARG A 58 8.41 -9.01 -4.73
CA ARG A 58 9.09 -10.28 -4.46
C ARG A 58 10.25 -10.50 -5.41
N ALA A 59 11.26 -11.25 -4.95
CA ALA A 59 12.43 -11.61 -5.76
C ALA A 59 12.04 -12.42 -7.02
N ASP A 60 11.18 -13.42 -6.87
CA ASP A 60 10.68 -14.23 -7.98
C ASP A 60 9.85 -13.42 -8.98
N LEU A 61 9.11 -12.41 -8.51
CA LEU A 61 8.36 -11.52 -9.38
C LEU A 61 9.30 -10.64 -10.21
N LEU A 62 10.39 -10.14 -9.63
CA LEU A 62 11.38 -9.35 -10.37
C LEU A 62 12.14 -10.20 -11.41
N ASP A 63 12.48 -11.43 -11.06
CA ASP A 63 13.09 -12.38 -12.03
C ASP A 63 12.10 -12.83 -13.13
N ALA A 64 10.80 -12.94 -12.81
CA ALA A 64 9.76 -13.19 -13.82
C ALA A 64 9.62 -12.02 -14.80
N ILE A 65 9.70 -10.77 -14.30
CA ILE A 65 9.72 -9.55 -15.14
C ILE A 65 10.93 -9.59 -16.08
N ASP A 66 12.12 -9.88 -15.54
CA ASP A 66 13.35 -10.02 -16.34
C ASP A 66 13.16 -11.05 -17.47
N TYR A 67 12.71 -12.24 -17.12
CA TYR A 67 12.51 -13.32 -18.10
C TYR A 67 11.49 -12.93 -19.18
N ILE A 68 10.34 -12.36 -18.79
CA ILE A 68 9.31 -11.93 -19.74
C ILE A 68 9.87 -10.87 -20.71
N LEU A 69 10.63 -9.90 -20.20
CA LEU A 69 11.22 -8.87 -21.04
C LEU A 69 12.26 -9.46 -22.00
N GLN A 70 13.12 -10.38 -21.55
CA GLN A 70 14.10 -11.06 -22.40
C GLN A 70 13.43 -11.82 -23.54
N ILE A 71 12.44 -12.67 -23.25
CA ILE A 71 11.76 -13.42 -24.31
C ILE A 71 10.93 -12.53 -25.25
N SER A 72 10.51 -11.35 -24.78
CA SER A 72 9.73 -10.39 -25.57
C SER A 72 10.62 -9.52 -26.48
N THR A 73 11.85 -9.24 -26.06
CA THR A 73 12.85 -8.48 -26.85
C THR A 73 13.77 -9.36 -27.68
N HIS A 74 13.73 -10.69 -27.46
CA HIS A 74 14.64 -11.66 -28.07
C HIS A 74 16.13 -11.38 -27.76
N THR A 75 16.43 -11.00 -26.53
CA THR A 75 17.80 -10.78 -26.03
C THR A 75 17.97 -11.40 -24.64
N GLU A 76 19.19 -11.79 -24.29
CA GLU A 76 19.57 -12.27 -22.97
C GLU A 76 20.02 -11.13 -22.02
N GLU A 77 20.00 -9.91 -22.52
CA GLU A 77 20.31 -8.75 -21.68
C GLU A 77 19.32 -8.64 -20.50
N PRO A 78 19.81 -8.31 -19.32
CA PRO A 78 18.94 -8.10 -18.17
C PRO A 78 17.80 -7.14 -18.49
N PHE A 79 16.59 -7.55 -18.09
CA PHE A 79 15.32 -6.85 -18.39
C PHE A 79 15.09 -6.56 -19.89
N GLY A 80 15.68 -7.39 -20.77
CA GLY A 80 15.58 -7.18 -22.20
C GLY A 80 16.16 -5.85 -22.67
N GLY A 81 17.19 -5.33 -21.97
CA GLY A 81 17.81 -4.03 -22.22
C GLY A 81 16.97 -2.83 -21.76
N LYS A 82 15.87 -3.02 -21.03
CA LYS A 82 15.03 -1.92 -20.51
C LYS A 82 15.56 -1.40 -19.19
N LYS A 83 15.38 -0.09 -18.96
CA LYS A 83 15.70 0.54 -17.66
C LYS A 83 14.61 0.25 -16.64
N ILE A 84 15.01 -0.23 -15.46
CA ILE A 84 14.11 -0.45 -14.32
C ILE A 84 14.45 0.57 -13.23
N VAL A 85 13.41 1.20 -12.67
CA VAL A 85 13.53 2.12 -11.54
C VAL A 85 12.56 1.66 -10.47
N LEU A 86 13.07 1.40 -9.27
CA LEU A 86 12.28 0.92 -8.13
C LEU A 86 12.16 2.04 -7.10
N PHE A 87 10.94 2.38 -6.71
CA PHE A 87 10.65 3.31 -5.62
C PHE A 87 10.03 2.57 -4.44
N GLY A 88 10.45 2.89 -3.22
CA GLY A 88 9.87 2.30 -2.03
C GLY A 88 10.72 2.52 -0.78
N ASP A 89 10.18 2.11 0.35
CA ASP A 89 10.88 2.10 1.63
C ASP A 89 10.94 0.67 2.17
N LEU A 90 12.10 0.04 2.09
CA LEU A 90 12.31 -1.36 2.49
C LEU A 90 12.08 -1.62 3.99
N PHE A 91 12.06 -0.57 4.81
CA PHE A 91 11.73 -0.69 6.23
C PHE A 91 10.23 -0.66 6.51
N GLN A 92 9.39 -0.44 5.47
CA GLN A 92 7.95 -0.65 5.55
C GLN A 92 7.62 -2.14 5.49
N LEU A 93 6.36 -2.48 5.21
CA LEU A 93 5.93 -3.86 5.22
C LEU A 93 6.64 -4.70 4.13
N PRO A 94 7.10 -5.91 4.47
CA PRO A 94 7.75 -6.81 3.53
C PRO A 94 6.77 -7.38 2.50
N PRO A 95 7.29 -8.01 1.44
CA PRO A 95 6.46 -8.82 0.55
C PRO A 95 5.71 -9.89 1.34
N VAL A 96 4.47 -10.16 0.95
CA VAL A 96 3.67 -11.24 1.56
C VAL A 96 4.30 -12.59 1.20
N GLU A 97 4.77 -13.32 2.21
CA GLU A 97 5.16 -14.71 2.03
C GLU A 97 3.88 -15.57 2.03
N GLU A 98 3.65 -16.35 0.98
CA GLU A 98 2.61 -17.36 0.99
C GLU A 98 2.91 -18.37 2.11
N SER A 99 1.86 -18.89 2.73
CA SER A 99 1.96 -19.73 3.93
C SER A 99 3.05 -20.81 3.82
N SER A 100 3.86 -20.88 4.84
CA SER A 100 5.11 -21.62 5.00
C SER A 100 5.02 -23.16 4.96
N THR A 101 3.98 -23.72 4.33
CA THR A 101 3.77 -25.16 4.27
C THR A 101 3.49 -25.63 2.84
N GLY A 102 4.51 -26.25 2.23
CA GLY A 102 4.37 -26.90 0.93
C GLY A 102 5.65 -26.85 0.10
N GLY A 103 5.86 -27.80 -0.79
CA GLY A 103 7.06 -27.93 -1.62
C GLY A 103 7.42 -26.70 -2.46
N LEU A 104 6.46 -25.80 -2.73
CA LEU A 104 6.70 -24.55 -3.44
C LEU A 104 7.48 -23.52 -2.59
N PHE A 105 7.18 -23.46 -1.28
CA PHE A 105 7.93 -22.62 -0.35
C PHE A 105 9.37 -23.11 -0.18
N ASP A 106 9.55 -24.42 -0.04
CA ASP A 106 10.88 -25.02 0.08
C ASP A 106 11.69 -24.80 -1.18
N TYR A 107 11.07 -24.91 -2.36
CA TYR A 107 11.72 -24.63 -3.64
C TYR A 107 12.10 -23.14 -3.77
N PHE A 108 11.22 -22.22 -3.35
CA PHE A 108 11.55 -20.80 -3.32
C PHE A 108 12.78 -20.51 -2.43
N ARG A 109 12.84 -21.12 -1.24
CA ARG A 109 13.95 -20.95 -0.29
C ARG A 109 15.27 -21.54 -0.78
N GLN A 110 15.25 -22.51 -1.68
CA GLN A 110 16.46 -23.00 -2.33
C GLN A 110 17.07 -21.99 -3.31
N ILE A 111 16.24 -21.14 -3.91
CA ILE A 111 16.65 -20.16 -4.92
C ILE A 111 16.97 -18.80 -4.31
N TYR A 112 16.11 -18.34 -3.38
CA TYR A 112 16.21 -17.01 -2.76
C TYR A 112 16.37 -17.10 -1.26
N LYS A 113 17.32 -16.34 -0.71
CA LYS A 113 17.56 -16.27 0.74
C LYS A 113 16.42 -15.53 1.47
N SER A 114 15.71 -14.64 0.76
CA SER A 114 14.60 -13.87 1.29
C SER A 114 13.59 -13.51 0.19
N PRO A 115 12.36 -13.09 0.54
CA PRO A 115 11.36 -12.70 -0.44
C PRO A 115 11.63 -11.33 -1.08
N TYR A 116 12.52 -10.51 -0.54
CA TYR A 116 12.76 -9.16 -1.02
C TYR A 116 13.35 -9.14 -2.43
N PHE A 117 12.97 -8.14 -3.23
CA PHE A 117 13.44 -7.98 -4.60
C PHE A 117 14.96 -7.96 -4.75
N PHE A 118 15.69 -7.49 -3.74
CA PHE A 118 17.15 -7.43 -3.81
C PHE A 118 17.84 -8.80 -3.78
N GLU A 119 17.10 -9.89 -3.55
CA GLU A 119 17.56 -11.26 -3.73
C GLU A 119 17.36 -11.80 -5.14
N ALA A 120 16.69 -11.05 -6.02
CA ALA A 120 16.46 -11.48 -7.39
C ALA A 120 17.78 -11.74 -8.13
N GLN A 121 17.81 -12.84 -8.89
CA GLN A 121 19.01 -13.28 -9.59
C GLN A 121 19.47 -12.29 -10.67
N VAL A 122 18.51 -11.61 -11.30
CA VAL A 122 18.79 -10.58 -12.31
C VAL A 122 19.70 -9.46 -11.77
N LEU A 123 19.50 -9.04 -10.51
CA LEU A 123 20.30 -7.96 -9.91
C LEU A 123 21.77 -8.33 -9.70
N ARG A 124 22.11 -9.62 -9.70
CA ARG A 124 23.51 -10.08 -9.65
C ARG A 124 24.26 -9.88 -10.97
N ARG A 125 23.51 -9.67 -12.06
CA ARG A 125 24.04 -9.48 -13.42
C ARG A 125 24.10 -8.02 -13.86
N LEU A 126 23.64 -7.10 -12.98
CA LEU A 126 23.51 -5.67 -13.29
C LEU A 126 24.26 -4.81 -12.28
N PRO A 127 24.92 -3.73 -12.73
CA PRO A 127 25.29 -2.65 -11.83
C PRO A 127 24.00 -1.96 -11.35
N THR A 128 23.75 -1.97 -10.03
CA THR A 128 22.59 -1.33 -9.42
C THR A 128 23.05 -0.09 -8.69
N GLU A 129 22.42 1.06 -8.96
CA GLU A 129 22.61 2.28 -8.19
C GLU A 129 21.44 2.45 -7.21
N VAL A 130 21.75 2.88 -5.99
CA VAL A 130 20.77 3.12 -4.94
C VAL A 130 20.86 4.57 -4.48
N PHE A 131 19.72 5.25 -4.45
CA PHE A 131 19.59 6.63 -3.98
C PHE A 131 18.72 6.65 -2.72
N GLU A 132 19.24 7.17 -1.62
CA GLU A 132 18.48 7.34 -0.39
C GLU A 132 17.97 8.78 -0.27
N LEU A 133 16.63 8.93 -0.31
CA LEU A 133 15.99 10.22 -0.06
C LEU A 133 15.98 10.48 1.46
N ARG A 134 16.70 11.51 1.92
CA ARG A 134 16.92 11.76 3.35
C ARG A 134 15.98 12.80 3.95
N ARG A 135 15.31 13.61 3.11
CA ARG A 135 14.44 14.68 3.59
C ARG A 135 13.03 14.16 3.85
N ILE A 136 12.59 14.28 5.09
CA ILE A 136 11.24 13.91 5.52
C ILE A 136 10.32 15.14 5.38
N PHE A 137 9.24 15.00 4.61
CA PHE A 137 8.26 16.08 4.40
C PHE A 137 7.02 15.94 5.26
N ARG A 138 6.57 14.70 5.51
CA ARG A 138 5.32 14.44 6.25
C ARG A 138 5.38 14.96 7.69
N GLN A 139 6.49 14.74 8.40
CA GLN A 139 6.73 15.19 9.77
C GLN A 139 7.55 16.49 9.84
N LYS A 140 7.51 17.34 8.82
CA LYS A 140 8.29 18.59 8.77
C LYS A 140 8.02 19.52 9.96
N ALA A 141 6.79 19.50 10.49
CA ALA A 141 6.39 20.32 11.64
C ALA A 141 6.82 19.74 13.01
N ASP A 142 7.33 18.49 13.05
CA ASP A 142 7.70 17.78 14.28
C ASP A 142 9.02 17.00 14.06
N PRO A 143 10.18 17.68 14.10
CA PRO A 143 11.48 17.06 13.89
C PRO A 143 11.81 15.98 14.91
N ASP A 144 11.40 16.12 16.18
CA ASP A 144 11.66 15.14 17.23
C ASP A 144 10.91 13.84 16.95
N TYR A 145 9.67 13.95 16.46
CA TYR A 145 8.91 12.80 16.01
C TYR A 145 9.53 12.15 14.78
N ALA A 146 10.01 12.93 13.82
CA ALA A 146 10.73 12.40 12.67
C ALA A 146 11.98 11.61 13.09
N ASN A 147 12.74 12.10 14.07
CA ASN A 147 13.91 11.40 14.63
C ASN A 147 13.50 10.10 15.33
N LEU A 148 12.43 10.11 16.15
CA LEU A 148 11.90 8.90 16.78
C LEU A 148 11.48 7.87 15.72
N LEU A 149 10.80 8.28 14.66
CA LEU A 149 10.41 7.40 13.57
C LEU A 149 11.60 6.78 12.87
N ASN A 150 12.72 7.50 12.69
CA ASN A 150 13.94 6.94 12.12
C ASN A 150 14.56 5.87 13.05
N LEU A 151 14.58 6.10 14.36
CA LEU A 151 15.04 5.09 15.32
C LEU A 151 14.17 3.83 15.28
N ILE A 152 12.84 4.00 15.20
CA ILE A 152 11.88 2.89 15.08
C ILE A 152 12.06 2.17 13.73
N ARG A 153 12.19 2.92 12.64
CA ARG A 153 12.41 2.40 11.28
C ARG A 153 13.59 1.44 11.23
N GLU A 154 14.70 1.85 11.85
CA GLU A 154 15.93 1.07 11.86
C GLU A 154 16.01 0.05 13.03
N GLY A 155 15.00 0.01 13.90
CA GLY A 155 15.00 -0.86 15.08
C GLY A 155 16.10 -0.51 16.10
N ASN A 156 16.50 0.76 16.15
CA ASN A 156 17.55 1.27 17.03
C ASN A 156 16.97 2.02 18.25
N VAL A 157 15.64 2.06 18.40
CA VAL A 157 14.95 2.69 19.52
C VAL A 157 15.13 1.89 20.80
N THR A 158 15.31 2.58 21.92
CA THR A 158 15.43 1.98 23.26
C THR A 158 14.10 2.06 24.02
N GLN A 159 13.90 1.19 25.04
CA GLN A 159 12.68 1.22 25.84
C GLN A 159 12.47 2.57 26.56
N PRO A 160 13.47 3.21 27.17
CA PRO A 160 13.31 4.53 27.75
C PRO A 160 12.84 5.60 26.75
N GLN A 161 13.29 5.55 25.49
CA GLN A 161 12.82 6.45 24.44
C GLN A 161 11.35 6.18 24.07
N LEU A 162 10.94 4.91 23.97
CA LEU A 162 9.54 4.56 23.77
C LEU A 162 8.68 5.04 24.94
N ASP A 163 9.12 4.84 26.17
CA ASP A 163 8.35 5.18 27.36
C ASP A 163 8.17 6.70 27.52
N SER A 164 9.24 7.47 27.33
CA SER A 164 9.20 8.92 27.50
C SER A 164 8.47 9.66 26.40
N LEU A 165 8.59 9.21 25.15
CA LEU A 165 8.05 9.93 23.99
C LEU A 165 6.71 9.34 23.51
N LEU A 166 6.61 8.02 23.42
CA LEU A 166 5.49 7.36 22.78
C LEU A 166 4.47 6.79 23.78
N ASN A 167 4.93 6.02 24.77
CA ASN A 167 4.03 5.35 25.73
C ASN A 167 3.34 6.34 26.66
N ALA A 168 3.91 7.53 26.84
CA ALA A 168 3.22 8.66 27.50
C ALA A 168 1.93 9.08 26.79
N ARG A 169 1.71 8.65 25.54
CA ARG A 169 0.48 8.87 24.75
C ARG A 169 -0.54 7.77 24.89
N LYS A 170 -0.35 6.83 25.80
CA LYS A 170 -1.32 5.78 26.07
C LYS A 170 -2.61 6.36 26.63
N THR A 171 -3.72 5.93 26.06
CA THR A 171 -5.06 6.23 26.56
C THR A 171 -5.90 4.95 26.52
N PHE A 172 -6.62 4.68 27.62
CA PHE A 172 -7.49 3.49 27.70
C PHE A 172 -8.80 3.69 26.94
N GLU A 173 -9.20 4.94 26.76
CA GLU A 173 -10.40 5.34 26.04
C GLU A 173 -10.02 5.98 24.70
N LEU A 174 -10.94 5.92 23.77
CA LEU A 174 -10.77 6.65 22.51
C LEU A 174 -10.68 8.16 22.84
N PRO A 175 -9.84 8.91 22.13
CA PRO A 175 -9.74 10.36 22.34
C PRO A 175 -11.11 11.02 22.27
N GLU A 176 -11.34 12.06 23.08
CA GLU A 176 -12.59 12.84 23.05
C GLU A 176 -12.92 13.35 21.64
N ASN A 177 -11.89 13.71 20.87
CA ASN A 177 -11.99 14.11 19.45
C ASN A 177 -11.81 12.94 18.48
N PHE A 178 -12.35 11.75 18.83
CA PHE A 178 -12.23 10.56 17.99
C PHE A 178 -12.87 10.75 16.61
N GLU A 179 -13.73 11.74 16.43
CA GLU A 179 -14.30 12.08 15.12
C GLU A 179 -13.24 12.35 14.06
N ASN A 180 -12.11 12.95 14.44
CA ASN A 180 -10.99 13.23 13.54
C ASN A 180 -9.86 12.20 13.59
N SER A 181 -9.98 11.15 14.43
CA SER A 181 -8.96 10.11 14.60
C SER A 181 -9.37 8.83 13.86
N ILE A 182 -8.43 8.03 13.42
CA ILE A 182 -8.68 6.73 12.83
C ILE A 182 -8.01 5.63 13.65
N ILE A 183 -8.72 4.51 13.85
CA ILE A 183 -8.12 3.33 14.49
C ILE A 183 -7.28 2.59 13.45
N LEU A 184 -6.00 2.43 13.74
CA LEU A 184 -5.12 1.54 12.98
C LEU A 184 -5.12 0.16 13.65
N ALA A 185 -5.72 -0.81 12.98
CA ALA A 185 -5.91 -2.17 13.46
C ALA A 185 -4.88 -3.14 12.83
N PRO A 186 -4.52 -4.23 13.54
CA PRO A 186 -3.52 -5.18 13.05
C PRO A 186 -4.04 -6.04 11.89
N THR A 187 -5.34 -6.37 11.86
CA THR A 187 -5.93 -7.29 10.88
C THR A 187 -7.19 -6.74 10.23
N ASN A 188 -7.52 -7.26 9.03
CA ASN A 188 -8.78 -6.91 8.34
C ASN A 188 -10.01 -7.27 9.19
N ARG A 189 -9.96 -8.39 9.92
CA ARG A 189 -11.06 -8.83 10.79
C ARG A 189 -11.31 -7.83 11.92
N ASP A 190 -10.24 -7.34 12.56
CA ASP A 190 -10.36 -6.37 13.65
C ASP A 190 -10.89 -5.03 13.15
N ALA A 191 -10.43 -4.56 11.99
CA ALA A 191 -10.93 -3.33 11.37
C ALA A 191 -12.40 -3.46 10.97
N ALA A 192 -12.77 -4.54 10.30
CA ALA A 192 -14.16 -4.79 9.88
C ALA A 192 -15.10 -4.90 11.08
N TRP A 193 -14.72 -5.65 12.11
CA TRP A 193 -15.52 -5.77 13.33
C TRP A 193 -15.79 -4.40 13.99
N ARG A 194 -14.77 -3.54 14.08
CA ARG A 194 -14.93 -2.20 14.64
C ARG A 194 -15.87 -1.33 13.80
N ASN A 195 -15.70 -1.35 12.49
CA ASN A 195 -16.55 -0.57 11.59
C ASN A 195 -18.02 -0.99 11.68
N VAL A 196 -18.31 -2.30 11.69
CA VAL A 196 -19.67 -2.83 11.88
C VAL A 196 -20.20 -2.49 13.26
N HIS A 197 -19.38 -2.65 14.31
CA HIS A 197 -19.76 -2.33 15.68
C HIS A 197 -20.18 -0.86 15.83
N TYR A 198 -19.33 0.08 15.41
CA TYR A 198 -19.65 1.51 15.52
C TYR A 198 -20.82 1.92 14.64
N LEU A 199 -20.97 1.34 13.43
CA LEU A 199 -22.14 1.55 12.59
C LEU A 199 -23.42 1.10 13.29
N SER A 200 -23.38 -0.06 14.01
CA SER A 200 -24.55 -0.58 14.73
C SER A 200 -25.01 0.30 15.90
N LEU A 201 -24.08 1.05 16.50
CA LEU A 201 -24.39 1.97 17.61
C LEU A 201 -25.08 3.26 17.15
N LEU A 202 -24.98 3.61 15.86
CA LEU A 202 -25.63 4.80 15.34
C LEU A 202 -27.15 4.57 15.25
N PRO A 203 -27.95 5.58 15.67
CA PRO A 203 -29.39 5.53 15.49
C PRO A 203 -29.81 5.66 14.03
N GLY A 204 -31.08 5.38 13.74
CA GLY A 204 -31.67 5.62 12.44
C GLY A 204 -31.58 4.44 11.47
N LYS A 205 -32.08 4.69 10.26
CA LYS A 205 -32.17 3.70 9.20
C LYS A 205 -30.83 3.50 8.54
N GLU A 206 -30.49 2.22 8.29
CA GLU A 206 -29.35 1.84 7.47
C GLU A 206 -29.74 1.79 6.01
N PHE A 207 -28.86 2.29 5.15
CA PHE A 207 -28.97 2.23 3.70
C PHE A 207 -27.81 1.39 3.16
N ALA A 208 -28.13 0.57 2.15
CA ALA A 208 -27.17 -0.26 1.44
C ALA A 208 -27.10 0.21 -0.01
N TYR A 209 -25.90 0.50 -0.49
CA TYR A 209 -25.64 0.93 -1.85
C TYR A 209 -24.85 -0.13 -2.59
N GLU A 210 -25.44 -0.73 -3.61
CA GLU A 210 -24.82 -1.78 -4.41
C GLU A 210 -23.93 -1.17 -5.49
N ALA A 211 -22.73 -1.69 -5.63
CA ALA A 211 -21.84 -1.34 -6.72
C ALA A 211 -22.36 -1.93 -8.05
N THR A 212 -22.14 -1.22 -9.14
CA THR A 212 -22.25 -1.76 -10.48
C THR A 212 -20.86 -2.05 -11.02
N ALA A 213 -20.62 -3.27 -11.45
CA ALA A 213 -19.33 -3.68 -11.96
C ALA A 213 -19.48 -4.53 -13.21
N ASP A 214 -18.50 -4.42 -14.11
CA ASP A 214 -18.31 -5.30 -15.23
C ASP A 214 -17.69 -6.61 -14.77
N ASP A 215 -18.09 -7.75 -15.32
CA ASP A 215 -17.52 -9.08 -15.01
C ASP A 215 -16.00 -9.16 -15.27
N SER A 216 -15.49 -8.32 -16.14
CA SER A 216 -14.07 -8.21 -16.47
C SER A 216 -13.25 -7.42 -15.43
N PHE A 217 -13.90 -6.67 -14.53
CA PHE A 217 -13.19 -5.95 -13.46
C PHE A 217 -12.58 -6.95 -12.46
N GLY A 218 -11.33 -6.70 -12.07
CA GLY A 218 -10.57 -7.62 -11.22
C GLY A 218 -11.24 -7.94 -9.88
N LYS A 219 -10.79 -9.01 -9.21
CA LYS A 219 -11.36 -9.48 -7.93
C LYS A 219 -11.20 -8.46 -6.78
N ALA A 220 -10.15 -7.65 -6.80
CA ALA A 220 -9.90 -6.62 -5.80
C ALA A 220 -10.62 -5.32 -6.21
N THR A 221 -11.65 -4.94 -5.46
CA THR A 221 -12.42 -3.72 -5.70
C THR A 221 -11.88 -2.56 -4.88
N PRO A 222 -11.86 -1.32 -5.43
CA PRO A 222 -11.39 -0.13 -4.72
C PRO A 222 -12.31 0.30 -3.57
N ALA A 223 -13.59 -0.06 -3.63
CA ALA A 223 -14.59 0.17 -2.59
C ALA A 223 -15.39 -1.11 -2.30
N ASP A 224 -16.17 -1.09 -1.25
CA ASP A 224 -17.04 -2.22 -0.89
C ASP A 224 -18.12 -2.42 -1.96
N LYS A 225 -18.40 -3.69 -2.32
CA LYS A 225 -19.45 -4.01 -3.30
C LYS A 225 -20.82 -3.60 -2.80
N THR A 226 -21.09 -3.82 -1.52
CA THR A 226 -22.27 -3.34 -0.82
C THR A 226 -21.80 -2.38 0.26
N LEU A 227 -22.10 -1.11 0.14
CA LEU A 227 -21.72 -0.06 1.07
C LEU A 227 -22.88 0.20 2.05
N HIS A 228 -22.69 -0.19 3.31
CA HIS A 228 -23.66 0.02 4.38
C HIS A 228 -23.39 1.31 5.14
N LEU A 229 -24.34 2.22 5.21
CA LEU A 229 -24.20 3.52 5.86
C LEU A 229 -25.43 3.90 6.70
N LYS A 230 -25.18 4.72 7.71
CA LYS A 230 -26.19 5.45 8.47
C LYS A 230 -25.77 6.92 8.59
N LYS A 231 -26.71 7.79 8.85
CA LYS A 231 -26.40 9.18 9.24
C LYS A 231 -25.48 9.20 10.45
N GLY A 232 -24.44 10.02 10.42
CA GLY A 232 -23.39 10.07 11.44
C GLY A 232 -22.29 9.01 11.26
N ALA A 233 -22.33 8.17 10.21
CA ALA A 233 -21.29 7.20 9.98
C ALA A 233 -19.98 7.88 9.59
N LYS A 234 -18.89 7.44 10.22
CA LYS A 234 -17.55 7.91 9.91
C LYS A 234 -17.05 7.27 8.64
N ILE A 235 -16.60 8.10 7.72
CA ILE A 235 -16.15 7.66 6.39
C ILE A 235 -14.78 8.22 6.04
N MET A 236 -14.17 7.59 5.05
CA MET A 236 -12.95 8.04 4.38
C MET A 236 -13.21 8.11 2.88
N MET A 237 -12.79 9.20 2.26
CA MET A 237 -12.84 9.36 0.82
C MET A 237 -11.75 8.49 0.13
N LEU A 238 -12.10 7.91 -1.01
CA LEU A 238 -11.25 6.94 -1.74
C LEU A 238 -10.64 7.50 -3.02
N VAL A 239 -11.02 8.70 -3.42
CA VAL A 239 -10.53 9.39 -4.62
C VAL A 239 -10.25 10.85 -4.30
N ASN A 240 -9.43 11.50 -5.12
CA ASN A 240 -9.26 12.95 -5.11
C ASN A 240 -10.41 13.61 -5.87
N ASP A 241 -10.84 14.75 -5.38
CA ASP A 241 -11.83 15.65 -5.98
C ASP A 241 -11.37 17.10 -5.78
N ASP A 242 -12.07 18.06 -6.34
CA ASP A 242 -11.77 19.49 -6.13
C ASP A 242 -11.93 19.91 -4.65
N ASN A 243 -12.78 19.20 -3.89
CA ASN A 243 -13.17 19.54 -2.53
C ASN A 243 -12.47 18.70 -1.45
N TRP A 244 -11.91 17.53 -1.83
CA TRP A 244 -11.25 16.61 -0.90
C TRP A 244 -10.16 15.80 -1.57
N VAL A 245 -9.33 15.15 -0.76
CA VAL A 245 -8.29 14.23 -1.23
C VAL A 245 -8.54 12.81 -0.71
N ASN A 246 -8.00 11.84 -1.42
CA ASN A 246 -8.03 10.44 -0.98
C ASN A 246 -7.42 10.31 0.43
N GLY A 247 -8.15 9.68 1.33
CA GLY A 247 -7.78 9.54 2.73
C GLY A 247 -8.37 10.61 3.66
N ASP A 248 -9.05 11.64 3.14
CA ASP A 248 -9.79 12.59 3.98
C ASP A 248 -10.90 11.86 4.73
N ILE A 249 -10.97 12.13 6.04
CA ILE A 249 -11.97 11.56 6.96
C ILE A 249 -13.10 12.56 7.13
N GLY A 250 -14.32 12.06 7.15
CA GLY A 250 -15.52 12.85 7.39
C GLY A 250 -16.64 12.04 8.00
N THR A 251 -17.82 12.62 8.00
CA THR A 251 -19.04 12.03 8.58
C THR A 251 -20.18 12.13 7.58
N VAL A 252 -20.99 11.09 7.49
CA VAL A 252 -22.23 11.13 6.70
C VAL A 252 -23.18 12.15 7.33
N TYR A 253 -23.40 13.27 6.65
CA TYR A 253 -24.28 14.35 7.08
C TYR A 253 -25.75 13.98 6.87
N ASP A 254 -26.08 13.52 5.68
CA ASP A 254 -27.42 13.02 5.33
C ASP A 254 -27.32 11.99 4.20
N LEU A 255 -28.32 11.10 4.08
CA LEU A 255 -28.32 10.08 3.04
C LEU A 255 -29.76 9.59 2.76
N GLY A 256 -29.98 9.14 1.54
CA GLY A 256 -31.23 8.56 1.06
C GLY A 256 -30.96 7.43 0.06
N PRO A 257 -31.98 6.90 -0.59
CA PRO A 257 -31.80 5.79 -1.55
C PRO A 257 -30.79 6.10 -2.67
N ASP A 258 -30.75 7.35 -3.14
CA ASP A 258 -30.03 7.75 -4.35
C ASP A 258 -29.04 8.90 -4.11
N PHE A 259 -28.80 9.30 -2.85
CA PHE A 259 -27.85 10.37 -2.53
C PHE A 259 -27.11 10.12 -1.22
N ILE A 260 -25.91 10.66 -1.16
CA ILE A 260 -25.08 10.72 0.05
C ILE A 260 -24.51 12.13 0.18
N GLN A 261 -24.69 12.75 1.34
CA GLN A 261 -24.04 13.99 1.72
C GLN A 261 -23.05 13.72 2.86
N VAL A 262 -21.86 14.25 2.74
CA VAL A 262 -20.79 14.09 3.73
C VAL A 262 -20.33 15.44 4.25
N GLU A 263 -20.00 15.50 5.52
CA GLU A 263 -19.32 16.64 6.10
C GLU A 263 -17.81 16.35 6.16
N LEU A 264 -17.04 17.20 5.51
CA LEU A 264 -15.57 17.15 5.46
C LEU A 264 -15.03 18.54 5.85
N LYS A 265 -14.19 18.60 6.87
CA LYS A 265 -13.54 19.87 7.32
C LYS A 265 -14.53 21.01 7.58
N GLY A 266 -15.72 20.68 8.09
CA GLY A 266 -16.79 21.63 8.41
C GLY A 266 -17.64 22.11 7.24
N CYS A 267 -17.46 21.54 6.05
CA CYS A 267 -18.27 21.81 4.87
C CYS A 267 -19.04 20.55 4.45
N VAL A 268 -20.28 20.73 3.99
CA VAL A 268 -21.14 19.64 3.51
C VAL A 268 -21.08 19.54 2.00
N TYR A 269 -20.81 18.34 1.50
CA TYR A 269 -20.69 18.03 0.08
C TYR A 269 -21.61 16.88 -0.30
N GLN A 270 -22.22 16.97 -1.46
CA GLN A 270 -22.87 15.82 -2.08
C GLN A 270 -21.82 14.97 -2.79
N VAL A 271 -21.86 13.66 -2.54
CA VAL A 271 -20.95 12.69 -3.16
C VAL A 271 -21.67 11.98 -4.28
N GLU A 272 -21.06 11.99 -5.46
CA GLU A 272 -21.54 11.25 -6.62
C GLU A 272 -20.83 9.89 -6.74
N PRO A 273 -21.48 8.86 -7.29
CA PRO A 273 -20.83 7.61 -7.58
C PRO A 273 -19.66 7.80 -8.56
N HIS A 274 -18.50 7.25 -8.20
CA HIS A 274 -17.29 7.28 -9.01
C HIS A 274 -17.15 5.99 -9.84
N VAL A 275 -16.59 6.12 -11.04
CA VAL A 275 -16.29 4.99 -11.91
C VAL A 275 -14.78 4.75 -11.91
N TRP A 276 -14.36 3.62 -11.34
CA TRP A 276 -12.98 3.14 -11.47
C TRP A 276 -12.88 2.27 -12.72
N GLU A 277 -11.90 2.54 -13.54
CA GLU A 277 -11.63 1.81 -14.76
C GLU A 277 -10.47 0.82 -14.57
N ASP A 278 -10.66 -0.42 -14.98
CA ASP A 278 -9.54 -1.37 -15.18
C ASP A 278 -8.87 -1.04 -16.51
N VAL A 279 -7.83 -0.23 -16.45
CA VAL A 279 -7.10 0.23 -17.63
C VAL A 279 -5.96 -0.72 -17.92
N ARG A 280 -5.89 -1.19 -19.19
CA ARG A 280 -4.74 -1.91 -19.73
C ARG A 280 -4.10 -1.10 -20.83
N TYR A 281 -2.79 -1.12 -20.88
CA TYR A 281 -2.07 -0.46 -21.94
C TYR A 281 -1.94 -1.39 -23.14
N GLU A 282 -2.51 -1.00 -24.28
CA GLU A 282 -2.39 -1.69 -25.56
C GLU A 282 -1.63 -0.83 -26.57
N PHE A 283 -0.85 -1.48 -27.44
CA PHE A 283 -0.12 -0.76 -28.49
C PHE A 283 -1.08 -0.33 -29.60
N ASN A 284 -1.11 0.99 -29.87
CA ASN A 284 -1.88 1.55 -30.98
C ASN A 284 -0.98 1.65 -32.22
N ALA A 285 -1.33 0.89 -33.27
CA ALA A 285 -0.56 0.83 -34.50
C ALA A 285 -0.54 2.15 -35.30
N LEU A 286 -1.55 3.00 -35.12
CA LEU A 286 -1.62 4.28 -35.82
C LEU A 286 -0.73 5.33 -35.17
N THR A 287 -0.72 5.38 -33.82
CA THR A 287 0.06 6.36 -33.07
C THR A 287 1.46 5.86 -32.71
N GLN A 288 1.76 4.58 -32.94
CA GLN A 288 3.01 3.92 -32.53
C GLN A 288 3.31 4.05 -31.02
N LYS A 289 2.28 4.16 -30.17
CA LYS A 289 2.42 4.36 -28.74
C LYS A 289 1.51 3.41 -27.96
N LEU A 290 1.88 3.15 -26.71
CA LEU A 290 0.98 2.54 -25.75
C LEU A 290 -0.14 3.52 -25.40
N GLN A 291 -1.38 3.05 -25.51
CA GLN A 291 -2.56 3.82 -25.13
C GLN A 291 -3.37 3.05 -24.07
N PRO A 292 -3.93 3.75 -23.09
CA PRO A 292 -4.84 3.14 -22.14
C PRO A 292 -6.10 2.65 -22.86
N LYS A 293 -6.53 1.44 -22.53
CA LYS A 293 -7.80 0.86 -22.98
C LYS A 293 -8.55 0.32 -21.79
N VAL A 294 -9.75 0.82 -21.59
CA VAL A 294 -10.63 0.36 -20.53
C VAL A 294 -11.07 -1.07 -20.83
N LYS A 295 -10.88 -1.99 -19.90
CA LYS A 295 -11.27 -3.41 -20.00
C LYS A 295 -12.50 -3.74 -19.18
N GLY A 296 -12.73 -2.98 -18.12
CA GLY A 296 -13.86 -3.13 -17.25
C GLY A 296 -14.02 -1.93 -16.34
N PHE A 297 -15.14 -1.80 -15.69
CA PHE A 297 -15.41 -0.73 -14.76
C PHE A 297 -16.00 -1.25 -13.45
N PHE A 298 -15.82 -0.44 -12.39
CA PHE A 298 -16.47 -0.61 -11.09
C PHE A 298 -17.02 0.74 -10.67
N LYS A 299 -18.34 0.85 -10.48
CA LYS A 299 -19.02 2.08 -10.09
C LYS A 299 -19.60 1.95 -8.69
N GLN A 300 -19.20 2.82 -7.78
CA GLN A 300 -19.68 2.91 -6.41
C GLN A 300 -19.45 4.32 -5.87
N TYR A 301 -20.09 4.68 -4.77
CA TYR A 301 -19.74 5.88 -4.03
C TYR A 301 -18.28 5.78 -3.55
N PRO A 302 -17.43 6.82 -3.77
CA PRO A 302 -16.00 6.74 -3.52
C PRO A 302 -15.66 6.98 -2.03
N LEU A 303 -16.28 6.21 -1.16
CA LEU A 303 -16.08 6.28 0.28
C LEU A 303 -16.22 4.91 0.93
N LYS A 304 -15.69 4.76 2.14
CA LYS A 304 -15.83 3.56 2.96
C LYS A 304 -15.95 3.94 4.43
N LEU A 305 -16.47 3.01 5.25
CA LEU A 305 -16.43 3.16 6.71
C LEU A 305 -14.99 3.31 7.20
N ALA A 306 -14.77 4.24 8.12
CA ALA A 306 -13.42 4.64 8.54
C ALA A 306 -13.26 4.90 10.04
N TRP A 307 -14.00 4.21 10.90
CA TRP A 307 -13.61 4.14 12.30
C TRP A 307 -12.30 3.37 12.46
N ALA A 308 -12.11 2.31 11.68
CA ALA A 308 -10.88 1.54 11.68
C ALA A 308 -10.46 1.11 10.27
N ILE A 309 -9.15 1.12 10.04
CA ILE A 309 -8.50 0.51 8.87
C ILE A 309 -7.31 -0.35 9.33
N THR A 310 -6.85 -1.25 8.50
CA THR A 310 -5.62 -1.98 8.83
C THR A 310 -4.37 -1.13 8.61
N ILE A 311 -3.33 -1.42 9.39
CA ILE A 311 -2.01 -0.81 9.20
C ILE A 311 -1.53 -0.98 7.75
N HIS A 312 -1.74 -2.15 7.13
CA HIS A 312 -1.41 -2.38 5.72
C HIS A 312 -2.14 -1.43 4.76
N LYS A 313 -3.46 -1.28 4.93
CA LYS A 313 -4.27 -0.40 4.09
C LYS A 313 -4.03 1.09 4.36
N SER A 314 -3.34 1.44 5.44
CA SER A 314 -2.94 2.80 5.74
C SER A 314 -1.64 3.22 5.02
N GLN A 315 -0.92 2.30 4.37
CA GLN A 315 0.26 2.66 3.56
C GLN A 315 -0.13 3.70 2.50
N GLY A 316 0.75 4.66 2.27
CA GLY A 316 0.48 5.79 1.38
C GLY A 316 -0.39 6.90 1.98
N LEU A 317 -1.25 6.61 2.97
CA LEU A 317 -2.13 7.59 3.58
C LEU A 317 -1.42 8.43 4.67
N THR A 318 -2.03 9.57 5.03
CA THR A 318 -1.54 10.47 6.08
C THR A 318 -2.72 10.96 6.90
N PHE A 319 -2.57 10.96 8.23
CA PHE A 319 -3.62 11.37 9.18
C PHE A 319 -3.08 12.42 10.15
N ASP A 320 -3.96 13.27 10.61
CA ASP A 320 -3.64 14.24 11.67
C ASP A 320 -3.69 13.57 13.05
N SER A 321 -4.56 12.57 13.23
CA SER A 321 -4.69 11.80 14.48
C SER A 321 -4.95 10.33 14.20
N ILE A 322 -4.26 9.45 14.94
CA ILE A 322 -4.41 8.00 14.92
C ILE A 322 -4.60 7.43 16.32
N TYR A 323 -5.41 6.37 16.44
CA TYR A 323 -5.48 5.52 17.62
C TYR A 323 -4.91 4.14 17.24
N LEU A 324 -3.72 3.85 17.73
CA LEU A 324 -3.01 2.64 17.36
C LEU A 324 -3.34 1.48 18.29
N ASP A 325 -3.92 0.42 17.70
CA ASP A 325 -4.14 -0.86 18.34
C ASP A 325 -3.29 -1.93 17.64
N ILE A 326 -2.16 -2.29 18.23
CA ILE A 326 -1.30 -3.37 17.70
C ILE A 326 -1.72 -4.77 18.18
N GLY A 327 -2.90 -4.90 18.79
CA GLY A 327 -3.42 -6.19 19.27
C GLY A 327 -2.50 -6.86 20.32
N ARG A 328 -2.02 -8.07 20.02
CA ARG A 328 -1.11 -8.82 20.92
C ARG A 328 0.36 -8.37 20.75
N GLY A 329 0.67 -7.56 19.78
CA GLY A 329 2.00 -7.08 19.40
C GLY A 329 2.15 -7.01 17.89
N ALA A 330 3.22 -6.37 17.41
CA ALA A 330 3.55 -6.42 16.00
C ALA A 330 3.95 -7.86 15.60
N PHE A 331 3.50 -8.30 14.43
CA PHE A 331 3.78 -9.64 13.90
C PHE A 331 4.54 -9.62 12.57
N ALA A 332 4.73 -8.43 11.99
CA ALA A 332 5.49 -8.26 10.75
C ALA A 332 6.54 -7.16 10.91
N PRO A 333 7.73 -7.32 10.33
CA PRO A 333 8.71 -6.24 10.27
C PRO A 333 8.11 -4.98 9.67
N GLY A 334 8.52 -3.81 10.17
CA GLY A 334 8.04 -2.51 9.70
C GLY A 334 6.62 -2.14 10.13
N GLN A 335 5.84 -3.04 10.73
CA GLN A 335 4.42 -2.78 11.03
C GLN A 335 4.22 -1.59 11.98
N THR A 336 5.00 -1.52 13.07
CA THR A 336 4.95 -0.41 14.02
C THR A 336 5.42 0.89 13.38
N TYR A 337 6.49 0.85 12.59
CA TYR A 337 6.97 2.00 11.82
C TYR A 337 5.91 2.52 10.84
N VAL A 338 5.32 1.63 10.04
CA VAL A 338 4.26 2.02 9.10
C VAL A 338 3.10 2.69 9.83
N ALA A 339 2.61 2.10 10.92
CA ALA A 339 1.49 2.66 11.68
C ALA A 339 1.78 4.07 12.21
N LEU A 340 2.89 4.25 12.90
CA LEU A 340 3.28 5.53 13.47
C LEU A 340 3.58 6.56 12.38
N SER A 341 4.29 6.18 11.32
CA SER A 341 4.63 7.08 10.21
C SER A 341 3.40 7.61 9.45
N ARG A 342 2.21 7.10 9.71
CA ARG A 342 0.96 7.65 9.13
C ARG A 342 0.56 8.98 9.74
N CYS A 343 0.97 9.26 10.98
CA CYS A 343 0.65 10.50 11.66
C CYS A 343 1.65 11.62 11.32
N ARG A 344 1.15 12.86 11.24
CA ARG A 344 1.98 14.04 10.92
C ARG A 344 2.83 14.47 12.10
N THR A 345 2.30 14.34 13.32
CA THR A 345 2.94 14.80 14.56
C THR A 345 2.77 13.76 15.67
N LEU A 346 3.66 13.78 16.64
CA LEU A 346 3.54 12.95 17.83
C LEU A 346 2.28 13.29 18.64
N ALA A 347 1.84 14.54 18.63
CA ALA A 347 0.62 14.97 19.34
C ALA A 347 -0.64 14.26 18.86
N GLY A 348 -0.69 13.87 17.58
CA GLY A 348 -1.81 13.13 17.00
C GLY A 348 -1.74 11.61 17.22
N VAL A 349 -0.71 11.09 17.90
CA VAL A 349 -0.59 9.66 18.17
C VAL A 349 -1.21 9.31 19.51
N HIS A 350 -2.17 8.40 19.50
CA HIS A 350 -2.78 7.80 20.68
C HIS A 350 -2.56 6.30 20.66
N LEU A 351 -2.21 5.71 21.79
CA LEU A 351 -1.92 4.28 21.90
C LEU A 351 -2.96 3.59 22.78
N LYS A 352 -3.46 2.46 22.36
CA LYS A 352 -4.29 1.58 23.18
C LYS A 352 -3.51 0.90 24.29
N LYS A 353 -2.25 0.57 24.01
CA LYS A 353 -1.32 -0.07 24.95
C LYS A 353 0.10 0.40 24.70
N ASP A 354 0.98 0.15 25.68
CA ASP A 354 2.40 0.42 25.55
C ASP A 354 3.02 -0.37 24.39
N ILE A 355 3.94 0.26 23.68
CA ILE A 355 4.78 -0.36 22.69
C ILE A 355 6.11 -0.71 23.35
N ALA A 356 6.50 -1.96 23.28
CA ALA A 356 7.79 -2.45 23.75
C ALA A 356 8.78 -2.58 22.58
N VAL A 357 10.08 -2.60 22.87
CA VAL A 357 11.12 -2.81 21.85
C VAL A 357 10.86 -4.05 21.01
N LYS A 358 10.33 -5.13 21.61
CA LYS A 358 9.92 -6.34 20.89
C LYS A 358 8.83 -6.13 19.83
N ASP A 359 8.04 -5.04 19.92
CA ASP A 359 7.02 -4.68 18.96
C ASP A 359 7.58 -3.81 17.82
N VAL A 360 8.86 -3.41 17.92
CA VAL A 360 9.58 -2.69 16.87
C VAL A 360 10.41 -3.69 16.07
N LEU A 361 9.71 -4.42 15.21
CA LEU A 361 10.33 -5.43 14.36
C LEU A 361 11.00 -4.76 13.16
N CYS A 362 12.31 -4.97 13.01
CA CYS A 362 13.07 -4.56 11.84
C CYS A 362 13.74 -5.79 11.24
N ASP A 363 13.63 -5.97 9.92
CA ASP A 363 14.24 -7.11 9.25
C ASP A 363 15.75 -6.90 9.11
N SER A 364 16.53 -7.80 9.70
CA SER A 364 17.99 -7.74 9.64
C SER A 364 18.55 -7.84 8.22
N ARG A 365 17.84 -8.51 7.31
CA ARG A 365 18.23 -8.65 5.90
C ARG A 365 18.18 -7.29 5.19
N VAL A 366 17.21 -6.43 5.52
CA VAL A 366 17.13 -5.06 5.00
C VAL A 366 18.31 -4.23 5.49
N LYS A 367 18.67 -4.33 6.79
CA LYS A 367 19.85 -3.66 7.34
C LYS A 367 21.12 -4.10 6.61
N GLN A 368 21.33 -5.41 6.47
CA GLN A 368 22.47 -5.98 5.75
C GLN A 368 22.55 -5.49 4.30
N PHE A 369 21.41 -5.38 3.61
CA PHE A 369 21.37 -4.81 2.27
C PHE A 369 21.87 -3.36 2.23
N PHE A 370 21.38 -2.50 3.11
CA PHE A 370 21.84 -1.10 3.17
C PHE A 370 23.29 -0.97 3.58
N ASP A 371 23.77 -1.79 4.53
CA ASP A 371 25.16 -1.80 4.96
C ASP A 371 26.09 -2.23 3.80
N TYR A 372 25.68 -3.24 3.05
CA TYR A 372 26.38 -3.66 1.84
C TYR A 372 26.46 -2.54 0.79
N MET A 373 25.34 -1.83 0.53
CA MET A 373 25.28 -0.75 -0.45
C MET A 373 26.13 0.46 -0.02
N ARG A 374 26.16 0.78 1.28
CA ARG A 374 27.03 1.83 1.85
C ARG A 374 28.50 1.43 1.76
N GLY A 375 28.84 0.22 2.14
CA GLY A 375 30.22 -0.29 2.12
C GLY A 375 30.84 -0.30 0.72
N ASN A 376 30.04 -0.60 -0.31
CA ASN A 376 30.47 -0.63 -1.70
C ASN A 376 30.32 0.73 -2.43
N LYS A 377 29.97 1.81 -1.72
CA LYS A 377 29.72 3.18 -2.29
C LYS A 377 28.67 3.20 -3.41
N VAL A 378 27.75 2.27 -3.39
CA VAL A 378 26.64 2.18 -4.35
C VAL A 378 25.48 3.07 -3.90
N LEU A 379 25.36 3.32 -2.59
CA LEU A 379 24.35 4.20 -2.01
C LEU A 379 24.79 5.67 -2.16
N ARG A 380 23.95 6.48 -2.82
CA ARG A 380 24.13 7.92 -3.04
C ARG A 380 23.08 8.75 -2.30
#